data_6aaa23d6956bea0f7f372401b1ec657c
#
_entry.id   6aaa23d6956bea0f7f372401b1ec657c
#
_cell.length_a   1.000
_cell.length_b   1.000
_cell.length_c   1.000
_cell.angle_alpha   90.00
_cell.angle_beta   90.00
_cell.angle_gamma   90.00
#
_symmetry.space_group_name_H-M   'P 1'
#
loop_
_entity.id
_entity.type
_entity.pdbx_description
1 polymer ?
#
loop_
_entity_poly.entity_id
_entity_poly.type
_entity_poly.pdbx_seq_one_letter_code
_entity_poly.pdbx_strand_id
1 'polypeptide(L)'
;QHGDEVIAEIAPAFEGQFGADVTPAQVIAALKECGFKDVHEVALGADIGAVSEAHHYVKEVVNGDLPFLLTSCCPAWSMLAKKYFPDIIDSVSQELTPMVATARSIKKKYPNSKVVFIGPCAAKKLEASRRTVRSDVDFVLHLKN
;
A
#
# COMPACT_ATOMS: atom_id res chain seq x y z
N GLN A 1 -27.96 3.69 -15.17
CA GLN A 1 -27.10 4.27 -14.11
C GLN A 1 -25.94 3.30 -13.94
N HIS A 2 -24.83 3.57 -14.57
CA HIS A 2 -23.59 2.81 -14.35
C HIS A 2 -23.00 3.33 -13.03
N GLY A 3 -23.20 2.58 -11.92
CA GLY A 3 -22.48 2.83 -10.69
C GLY A 3 -20.98 2.69 -10.91
N ASP A 4 -20.19 3.48 -10.20
CA ASP A 4 -18.73 3.38 -10.23
C ASP A 4 -18.32 1.95 -9.86
N GLU A 5 -17.41 1.35 -10.65
CA GLU A 5 -16.86 0.03 -10.31
C GLU A 5 -15.99 0.15 -9.07
N VAL A 6 -16.26 -0.64 -8.04
CA VAL A 6 -15.50 -0.64 -6.80
C VAL A 6 -14.55 -1.81 -6.79
N ILE A 7 -13.27 -1.53 -6.59
CA ILE A 7 -12.20 -2.53 -6.54
C ILE A 7 -11.54 -2.46 -5.17
N ALA A 8 -11.36 -3.61 -4.54
CA ALA A 8 -10.62 -3.72 -3.28
C ALA A 8 -9.13 -3.96 -3.53
N GLU A 9 -8.30 -3.36 -2.69
CA GLU A 9 -6.93 -3.79 -2.46
C GLU A 9 -6.78 -4.18 -0.98
N ILE A 10 -6.33 -5.41 -0.72
CA ILE A 10 -6.29 -5.98 0.63
C ILE A 10 -4.87 -6.13 1.13
N ALA A 11 -4.62 -5.64 2.35
CA ALA A 11 -3.32 -5.77 3.02
C ALA A 11 -3.06 -7.21 3.43
N PRO A 12 -1.81 -7.73 3.36
CA PRO A 12 -1.50 -9.13 3.69
C PRO A 12 -1.86 -9.54 5.12
N ALA A 13 -2.04 -8.58 6.03
CA ALA A 13 -2.50 -8.82 7.39
C ALA A 13 -3.90 -9.47 7.49
N PHE A 14 -4.62 -9.65 6.39
CA PHE A 14 -5.90 -10.37 6.40
C PHE A 14 -5.74 -11.88 6.63
N GLU A 15 -4.58 -12.44 6.32
CA GLU A 15 -4.30 -13.85 6.53
C GLU A 15 -4.40 -14.20 8.02
N GLY A 16 -5.12 -15.28 8.32
CA GLY A 16 -5.37 -15.73 9.68
C GLY A 16 -6.41 -14.92 10.49
N GLN A 17 -6.93 -13.80 9.96
CA GLN A 17 -7.91 -12.97 10.68
C GLN A 17 -9.30 -13.61 10.76
N PHE A 18 -9.63 -14.49 9.83
CA PHE A 18 -10.96 -15.09 9.70
C PHE A 18 -11.00 -16.56 10.16
N GLY A 19 -9.93 -17.04 10.81
CA GLY A 19 -9.77 -18.42 11.27
C GLY A 19 -8.71 -19.17 10.47
N ALA A 20 -8.14 -20.22 11.10
CA ALA A 20 -7.04 -20.99 10.53
C ALA A 20 -7.41 -21.76 9.25
N ASP A 21 -8.70 -22.09 9.10
CA ASP A 21 -9.20 -22.88 7.96
C ASP A 21 -9.66 -21.98 6.79
N VAL A 22 -9.61 -20.65 6.93
CA VAL A 22 -10.03 -19.71 5.89
C VAL A 22 -8.86 -19.37 4.99
N THR A 23 -8.96 -19.75 3.74
CA THR A 23 -7.92 -19.48 2.74
C THR A 23 -8.01 -18.06 2.16
N PRO A 24 -6.91 -17.49 1.66
CA PRO A 24 -6.95 -16.21 0.93
C PRO A 24 -7.97 -16.19 -0.21
N ALA A 25 -8.09 -17.28 -0.96
CA ALA A 25 -9.06 -17.39 -2.06
C ALA A 25 -10.51 -17.26 -1.58
N GLN A 26 -10.84 -17.81 -0.42
CA GLN A 26 -12.18 -17.67 0.18
C GLN A 26 -12.46 -16.22 0.59
N VAL A 27 -11.48 -15.52 1.17
CA VAL A 27 -11.64 -14.10 1.52
C VAL A 27 -11.85 -13.24 0.27
N ILE A 28 -11.07 -13.48 -0.77
CA ILE A 28 -11.23 -12.79 -2.07
C ILE A 28 -12.61 -13.06 -2.67
N ALA A 29 -13.07 -14.32 -2.65
CA ALA A 29 -14.40 -14.68 -3.13
C ALA A 29 -15.51 -13.98 -2.34
N ALA A 30 -15.42 -13.97 -1.01
CA ALA A 30 -16.38 -13.29 -0.15
C ALA A 30 -16.44 -11.78 -0.41
N LEU A 31 -15.30 -11.12 -0.63
CA LEU A 31 -15.27 -9.71 -1.01
C LEU A 31 -15.97 -9.46 -2.35
N LYS A 32 -15.78 -10.34 -3.33
CA LYS A 32 -16.51 -10.26 -4.61
C LYS A 32 -18.01 -10.45 -4.44
N GLU A 33 -18.45 -11.35 -3.56
CA GLU A 33 -19.86 -11.50 -3.19
C GLU A 33 -20.43 -10.27 -2.47
N CYS A 34 -19.59 -9.53 -1.72
CA CYS A 34 -19.96 -8.24 -1.11
C CYS A 34 -20.12 -7.10 -2.14
N GLY A 35 -19.82 -7.35 -3.42
CA GLY A 35 -20.03 -6.39 -4.50
C GLY A 35 -18.77 -5.71 -5.04
N PHE A 36 -17.59 -6.09 -4.56
CA PHE A 36 -16.35 -5.64 -5.21
C PHE A 36 -16.18 -6.33 -6.56
N LYS A 37 -15.94 -5.53 -7.62
CA LYS A 37 -15.72 -6.06 -8.97
C LYS A 37 -14.46 -6.92 -9.06
N ASP A 38 -13.41 -6.50 -8.38
CA ASP A 38 -12.13 -7.24 -8.31
C ASP A 38 -11.45 -6.98 -6.98
N VAL A 39 -10.51 -7.86 -6.63
CA VAL A 39 -9.73 -7.77 -5.38
C VAL A 39 -8.26 -8.00 -5.71
N HIS A 40 -7.41 -7.07 -5.32
CA HIS A 40 -5.97 -7.13 -5.52
C HIS A 40 -5.24 -7.24 -4.17
N GLU A 41 -4.23 -8.08 -4.11
CA GLU A 41 -3.37 -8.22 -2.94
C GLU A 41 -2.28 -7.14 -2.95
N VAL A 42 -2.22 -6.36 -1.88
CA VAL A 42 -1.20 -5.29 -1.72
C VAL A 42 0.21 -5.88 -1.61
N ALA A 43 0.35 -7.16 -1.27
CA ALA A 43 1.62 -7.86 -1.27
C ALA A 43 2.34 -7.79 -2.64
N LEU A 44 1.60 -7.88 -3.75
CA LEU A 44 2.17 -7.72 -5.11
C LEU A 44 2.76 -6.32 -5.33
N GLY A 45 2.11 -5.28 -4.79
CA GLY A 45 2.66 -3.93 -4.81
C GLY A 45 3.92 -3.79 -3.96
N ALA A 46 4.01 -4.55 -2.86
CA ALA A 46 5.22 -4.61 -2.04
C ALA A 46 6.39 -5.30 -2.77
N ASP A 47 6.14 -6.38 -3.50
CA ASP A 47 7.17 -7.07 -4.29
C ASP A 47 7.74 -6.16 -5.37
N ILE A 48 6.89 -5.42 -6.07
CA ILE A 48 7.32 -4.43 -7.08
C ILE A 48 8.16 -3.32 -6.41
N GLY A 49 7.72 -2.81 -5.26
CA GLY A 49 8.45 -1.80 -4.49
C GLY A 49 9.81 -2.31 -4.00
N ALA A 50 9.91 -3.57 -3.58
CA ALA A 50 11.15 -4.17 -3.12
C ALA A 50 12.22 -4.21 -4.23
N VAL A 51 11.84 -4.46 -5.47
CA VAL A 51 12.77 -4.43 -6.62
C VAL A 51 13.29 -3.01 -6.85
N SER A 52 12.42 -2.00 -6.78
CA SER A 52 12.80 -0.59 -6.93
C SER A 52 13.72 -0.13 -5.78
N GLU A 53 13.38 -0.50 -4.54
CA GLU A 53 14.21 -0.20 -3.36
C GLU A 53 15.58 -0.88 -3.44
N ALA A 54 15.66 -2.12 -3.95
CA ALA A 54 16.93 -2.80 -4.14
C ALA A 54 17.85 -2.07 -5.14
N HIS A 55 17.27 -1.59 -6.25
CA HIS A 55 18.02 -0.77 -7.21
C HIS A 55 18.48 0.55 -6.58
N HIS A 56 17.61 1.20 -5.81
CA HIS A 56 17.93 2.43 -5.08
C HIS A 56 19.07 2.19 -4.07
N TYR A 57 19.01 1.10 -3.31
CA TYR A 57 20.06 0.70 -2.39
C TYR A 57 21.41 0.52 -3.09
N VAL A 58 21.43 -0.23 -4.19
CA VAL A 58 22.69 -0.44 -4.95
C VAL A 58 23.23 0.89 -5.47
N LYS A 59 22.38 1.78 -5.96
CA LYS A 59 22.80 3.07 -6.51
C LYS A 59 23.34 4.01 -5.43
N GLU A 60 22.62 4.19 -4.33
CA GLU A 60 22.89 5.27 -3.36
C GLU A 60 23.77 4.81 -2.17
N VAL A 61 23.74 3.50 -1.81
CA VAL A 61 24.51 2.96 -0.69
C VAL A 61 25.75 2.21 -1.18
N VAL A 62 25.60 1.29 -2.15
CA VAL A 62 26.75 0.48 -2.62
C VAL A 62 27.68 1.30 -3.51
N ASN A 63 27.13 2.09 -4.43
CA ASN A 63 27.87 2.88 -5.42
C ASN A 63 27.83 4.39 -5.15
N GLY A 64 27.12 4.83 -4.10
CA GLY A 64 26.96 6.23 -3.71
C GLY A 64 27.52 6.52 -2.32
N ASP A 65 27.08 7.61 -1.73
CA ASP A 65 27.59 8.16 -0.48
C ASP A 65 26.67 7.96 0.73
N LEU A 66 25.46 7.36 0.54
CA LEU A 66 24.56 7.12 1.66
C LEU A 66 25.08 5.99 2.56
N PRO A 67 25.13 6.19 3.89
CA PRO A 67 25.61 5.17 4.82
C PRO A 67 24.65 3.98 4.95
N PHE A 68 23.36 4.18 4.68
CA PHE A 68 22.31 3.16 4.72
C PHE A 68 21.04 3.68 4.01
N LEU A 69 20.12 2.78 3.72
CA LEU A 69 18.78 3.10 3.20
C LEU A 69 17.72 2.61 4.18
N LEU A 70 16.75 3.46 4.49
CA LEU A 70 15.58 3.15 5.31
C LEU A 70 14.34 3.06 4.42
N THR A 71 13.55 2.01 4.56
CA THR A 71 12.34 1.82 3.75
C THR A 71 11.23 2.80 4.15
N SER A 72 10.35 3.18 3.22
CA SER A 72 9.27 4.15 3.42
C SER A 72 7.86 3.55 3.34
N CYS A 73 7.74 2.22 3.36
CA CYS A 73 6.45 1.53 3.22
C CYS A 73 5.42 1.87 4.33
N CYS A 74 5.88 2.37 5.48
CA CYS A 74 5.05 2.79 6.60
C CYS A 74 4.94 4.32 6.68
N PRO A 75 3.76 4.93 6.40
CA PRO A 75 3.60 6.38 6.45
C PRO A 75 3.75 6.96 7.88
N ALA A 76 3.43 6.19 8.92
CA ALA A 76 3.66 6.62 10.31
C ALA A 76 5.15 6.74 10.60
N TRP A 77 5.95 5.74 10.17
CA TRP A 77 7.41 5.77 10.30
C TRP A 77 8.02 6.95 9.53
N SER A 78 7.67 7.14 8.26
CA SER A 78 8.23 8.21 7.43
C SER A 78 7.92 9.60 8.01
N MET A 79 6.72 9.77 8.59
CA MET A 79 6.36 11.02 9.28
C MET A 79 7.11 11.20 10.59
N LEU A 80 7.32 10.12 11.36
CA LEU A 80 8.11 10.15 12.58
C LEU A 80 9.56 10.54 12.28
N ALA A 81 10.18 9.89 11.29
CA ALA A 81 11.53 10.20 10.85
C ALA A 81 11.68 11.67 10.46
N LYS A 82 10.77 12.16 9.61
CA LYS A 82 10.78 13.55 9.17
C LYS A 82 10.67 14.57 10.32
N LYS A 83 9.90 14.23 11.36
CA LYS A 83 9.64 15.15 12.47
C LYS A 83 10.72 15.13 13.55
N TYR A 84 11.25 13.96 13.86
CA TYR A 84 12.12 13.77 15.02
C TYR A 84 13.56 13.38 14.67
N PHE A 85 13.81 12.98 13.44
CA PHE A 85 15.13 12.52 12.99
C PHE A 85 15.52 13.16 11.64
N PRO A 86 15.59 14.51 11.59
CA PRO A 86 15.89 15.22 10.33
C PRO A 86 17.25 14.82 9.74
N ASP A 87 18.21 14.46 10.57
CA ASP A 87 19.58 14.12 10.13
C ASP A 87 19.66 12.84 9.31
N ILE A 88 18.64 11.95 9.37
CA ILE A 88 18.60 10.71 8.59
C ILE A 88 17.59 10.75 7.44
N ILE A 89 16.96 11.90 7.20
CA ILE A 89 15.85 11.98 6.24
C ILE A 89 16.29 11.68 4.80
N ASP A 90 17.52 12.03 4.45
CA ASP A 90 18.07 11.75 3.12
C ASP A 90 18.30 10.25 2.88
N SER A 91 18.41 9.47 3.95
CA SER A 91 18.50 8.00 3.89
C SER A 91 17.11 7.31 3.86
N VAL A 92 16.01 8.05 3.95
CA VAL A 92 14.67 7.48 3.87
C VAL A 92 14.24 7.39 2.40
N SER A 93 13.94 6.18 1.94
CA SER A 93 13.46 5.91 0.59
C SER A 93 12.25 6.77 0.23
N GLN A 94 12.21 7.26 -1.00
CA GLN A 94 11.07 8.02 -1.55
C GLN A 94 10.13 7.14 -2.38
N GLU A 95 10.32 5.82 -2.33
CA GLU A 95 9.48 4.87 -3.05
C GLU A 95 8.03 4.91 -2.57
N LEU A 96 7.13 4.57 -3.49
CA LEU A 96 5.71 4.50 -3.18
C LEU A 96 5.44 3.39 -2.16
N THR A 97 4.52 3.65 -1.24
CA THR A 97 4.07 2.57 -0.36
C THR A 97 3.33 1.50 -1.17
N PRO A 98 3.32 0.23 -0.72
CA PRO A 98 2.61 -0.85 -1.40
C PRO A 98 1.14 -0.53 -1.70
N MET A 99 0.43 0.12 -0.79
CA MET A 99 -0.94 0.61 -1.00
C MET A 99 -1.03 1.53 -2.22
N VAL A 100 -0.20 2.56 -2.28
CA VAL A 100 -0.22 3.52 -3.39
C VAL A 100 0.20 2.88 -4.71
N ALA A 101 1.21 2.02 -4.69
CA ALA A 101 1.67 1.30 -5.88
C ALA A 101 0.56 0.40 -6.46
N THR A 102 -0.13 -0.36 -5.60
CA THR A 102 -1.25 -1.23 -5.99
C THR A 102 -2.42 -0.40 -6.53
N ALA A 103 -2.83 0.67 -5.83
CA ALA A 103 -3.92 1.52 -6.25
C ALA A 103 -3.67 2.15 -7.63
N ARG A 104 -2.46 2.65 -7.88
CA ARG A 104 -2.06 3.18 -9.20
C ARG A 104 -2.11 2.12 -10.29
N SER A 105 -1.69 0.90 -9.99
CA SER A 105 -1.81 -0.23 -10.91
C SER A 105 -3.27 -0.54 -11.24
N ILE A 106 -4.14 -0.53 -10.22
CA ILE A 106 -5.59 -0.72 -10.40
C ILE A 106 -6.18 0.38 -11.28
N LYS A 107 -5.89 1.65 -10.99
CA LYS A 107 -6.39 2.79 -11.78
C LYS A 107 -5.89 2.77 -13.22
N LYS A 108 -4.69 2.25 -13.47
CA LYS A 108 -4.19 2.07 -14.83
C LYS A 108 -5.02 1.06 -15.62
N LYS A 109 -5.45 -0.03 -14.97
CA LYS A 109 -6.29 -1.08 -15.57
C LYS A 109 -7.77 -0.68 -15.62
N TYR A 110 -8.25 0.02 -14.60
CA TYR A 110 -9.64 0.44 -14.40
C TYR A 110 -9.73 1.94 -14.09
N PRO A 111 -9.57 2.83 -15.08
CA PRO A 111 -9.41 4.27 -14.84
C PRO A 111 -10.57 4.95 -14.08
N ASN A 112 -11.78 4.44 -14.26
CA ASN A 112 -13.00 5.00 -13.66
C ASN A 112 -13.44 4.28 -12.38
N SER A 113 -12.63 3.34 -11.87
CA SER A 113 -12.99 2.60 -10.65
C SER A 113 -12.79 3.42 -9.39
N LYS A 114 -13.47 3.02 -8.32
CA LYS A 114 -13.17 3.44 -6.95
C LYS A 114 -12.29 2.38 -6.29
N VAL A 115 -11.18 2.79 -5.71
CA VAL A 115 -10.25 1.89 -5.03
C VAL A 115 -10.47 1.98 -3.53
N VAL A 116 -10.70 0.84 -2.90
CA VAL A 116 -10.88 0.69 -1.46
C VAL A 116 -9.75 -0.13 -0.88
N PHE A 117 -8.91 0.49 -0.06
CA PHE A 117 -7.91 -0.24 0.72
C PHE A 117 -8.56 -0.88 1.95
N ILE A 118 -8.28 -2.16 2.17
CA ILE A 118 -8.73 -2.93 3.33
C ILE A 118 -7.50 -3.38 4.12
N GLY A 119 -7.35 -2.87 5.36
CA GLY A 119 -6.17 -3.21 6.17
C GLY A 119 -6.22 -2.67 7.59
N PRO A 120 -5.28 -3.08 8.47
CA PRO A 120 -5.33 -2.77 9.91
C PRO A 120 -4.69 -1.42 10.28
N CYS A 121 -4.12 -0.68 9.33
CA CYS A 121 -3.28 0.48 9.62
C CYS A 121 -4.06 1.81 9.52
N ALA A 122 -4.27 2.47 10.68
CA ALA A 122 -4.93 3.77 10.72
C ALA A 122 -4.16 4.87 9.97
N ALA A 123 -2.82 4.81 9.92
CA ALA A 123 -2.00 5.77 9.19
C ALA A 123 -2.25 5.75 7.66
N LYS A 124 -2.78 4.64 7.13
CA LYS A 124 -3.19 4.53 5.72
C LYS A 124 -4.38 5.43 5.37
N LYS A 125 -5.25 5.74 6.34
CA LYS A 125 -6.32 6.74 6.15
C LYS A 125 -5.75 8.14 5.91
N LEU A 126 -4.73 8.50 6.69
CA LEU A 126 -4.04 9.77 6.52
C LEU A 126 -3.30 9.82 5.19
N GLU A 127 -2.59 8.75 4.83
CA GLU A 127 -1.87 8.67 3.56
C GLU A 127 -2.83 8.81 2.36
N ALA A 128 -3.95 8.08 2.37
CA ALA A 128 -4.95 8.14 1.31
C ALA A 128 -5.54 9.55 1.14
N SER A 129 -5.71 10.30 2.23
CA SER A 129 -6.29 11.66 2.22
C SER A 129 -5.29 12.75 1.81
N ARG A 130 -3.99 12.48 1.76
CA ARG A 130 -2.95 13.48 1.48
C ARG A 130 -2.92 13.85 0.00
N ARG A 131 -3.27 15.09 -0.31
CA ARG A 131 -3.23 15.63 -1.69
C ARG A 131 -1.84 15.55 -2.34
N THR A 132 -0.77 15.64 -1.55
CA THR A 132 0.62 15.57 -2.02
C THR A 132 1.01 14.17 -2.48
N VAL A 133 0.41 13.13 -1.92
CA VAL A 133 0.70 11.74 -2.28
C VAL A 133 -0.02 11.32 -3.57
N ARG A 134 -1.24 11.85 -3.80
CA ARG A 134 -2.11 11.41 -4.90
C ARG A 134 -2.18 9.88 -4.94
N SER A 135 -2.69 9.31 -3.85
CA SER A 135 -2.62 7.87 -3.60
C SER A 135 -3.40 7.00 -4.59
N ASP A 136 -4.38 7.59 -5.29
CA ASP A 136 -5.38 6.89 -6.09
C ASP A 136 -6.29 5.94 -5.28
N VAL A 137 -6.21 5.99 -3.95
CA VAL A 137 -7.10 5.30 -3.01
C VAL A 137 -8.26 6.22 -2.66
N ASP A 138 -9.47 5.77 -2.94
CA ASP A 138 -10.68 6.55 -2.66
C ASP A 138 -11.17 6.37 -1.21
N PHE A 139 -11.06 5.14 -0.67
CA PHE A 139 -11.51 4.82 0.69
C PHE A 139 -10.55 3.86 1.40
N VAL A 140 -10.53 3.92 2.71
CA VAL A 140 -9.78 3.01 3.59
C VAL A 140 -10.72 2.38 4.61
N LEU A 141 -10.89 1.08 4.52
CA LEU A 141 -11.60 0.27 5.51
C LEU A 141 -10.59 -0.35 6.48
N HIS A 142 -10.91 -0.27 7.76
CA HIS A 142 -10.07 -0.83 8.81
C HIS A 142 -10.51 -2.24 9.15
N LEU A 143 -9.60 -3.22 9.01
CA LEU A 143 -9.79 -4.54 9.58
C LEU A 143 -9.72 -4.41 11.11
N LYS A 144 -10.82 -4.75 11.79
CA LYS A 144 -10.82 -4.90 13.26
C LYS A 144 -10.29 -6.27 13.60
N ASN A 145 -9.34 -6.31 14.51
CA ASN A 145 -9.00 -7.53 15.23
C ASN A 145 -10.13 -7.93 16.18
#